data_a245e472cc10716a6e3ebcf4082b5e0f
#
_entry.id   a245e472cc10716a6e3ebcf4082b5e0f
#
_cell.length_a   1.000
_cell.length_b   1.000
_cell.length_c   1.000
_cell.angle_alpha   90.00
_cell.angle_beta   90.00
_cell.angle_gamma   90.00
#
_symmetry.space_group_name_H-M   'P 1'
#
loop_
_entity.id
_entity.type
_entity.pdbx_description
1 polymer ?
#
loop_
_entity_poly.entity_id
_entity_poly.type
_entity_poly.pdbx_seq_one_letter_code
_entity_poly.pdbx_strand_id
1 'polypeptide(L)'
;MTLTRAGRASEIRNARRLVQAAGLIFYVLSAQGLIAAGVGAYVYFQGGHASDLVLPATGAALAVAYAVVGYFLRRYWIWARNFAFVFSAIGVFFFPIGTVLGSVIVLCIDRANRAGLFPPPAHVLAQAEEAAKAEERASVLRLEPDFSAESAG
;
A
#
# COMPACT_ATOMS: atom_id res chain seq x y z
N MET A 1 22.17 -5.78 -13.75
CA MET A 1 22.32 -4.33 -14.08
C MET A 1 22.23 -3.55 -12.77
N THR A 2 23.36 -3.06 -12.24
CA THR A 2 23.40 -2.26 -11.01
C THR A 2 23.13 -0.80 -11.38
N LEU A 3 21.97 -0.30 -10.93
CA LEU A 3 21.63 1.13 -11.07
C LEU A 3 22.67 1.98 -10.33
N THR A 4 23.16 3.03 -10.97
CA THR A 4 24.01 4.01 -10.31
C THR A 4 23.26 4.67 -9.16
N ARG A 5 23.95 5.20 -8.12
CA ARG A 5 23.32 5.88 -6.98
C ARG A 5 22.36 6.99 -7.42
N ALA A 6 22.71 7.73 -8.47
CA ALA A 6 21.85 8.79 -9.03
C ALA A 6 20.57 8.23 -9.66
N GLY A 7 20.64 7.09 -10.35
CA GLY A 7 19.47 6.41 -10.93
C GLY A 7 18.49 5.93 -9.86
N ARG A 8 18.99 5.35 -8.75
CA ARG A 8 18.15 4.92 -7.63
C ARG A 8 17.45 6.09 -6.94
N ALA A 9 18.11 7.23 -6.75
CA ALA A 9 17.51 8.41 -6.14
C ALA A 9 16.40 9.02 -7.01
N SER A 10 16.53 9.00 -8.35
CA SER A 10 15.47 9.44 -9.26
C SER A 10 14.27 8.50 -9.25
N GLU A 11 14.49 7.20 -9.17
CA GLU A 11 13.43 6.20 -9.10
C GLU A 11 12.59 6.33 -7.83
N ILE A 12 13.23 6.53 -6.66
CA ILE A 12 12.56 6.75 -5.38
C ILE A 12 11.70 8.03 -5.44
N ARG A 13 12.22 9.14 -6.01
CA ARG A 13 11.45 10.38 -6.15
C ARG A 13 10.22 10.20 -7.01
N ASN A 14 10.35 9.50 -8.15
CA ASN A 14 9.23 9.24 -9.04
C ASN A 14 8.18 8.33 -8.36
N ALA A 15 8.62 7.29 -7.66
CA ALA A 15 7.73 6.41 -6.92
C ALA A 15 6.96 7.15 -5.81
N ARG A 16 7.60 8.08 -5.08
CA ARG A 16 6.93 8.95 -4.09
C ARG A 16 5.83 9.79 -4.72
N ARG A 17 6.09 10.42 -5.87
CA ARG A 17 5.08 11.21 -6.60
C ARG A 17 3.89 10.35 -7.01
N LEU A 18 4.13 9.12 -7.47
CA LEU A 18 3.08 8.18 -7.85
C LEU A 18 2.19 7.79 -6.66
N VAL A 19 2.77 7.52 -5.48
CA VAL A 19 1.99 7.23 -4.27
C VAL A 19 1.17 8.44 -3.82
N GLN A 20 1.76 9.64 -3.91
CA GLN A 20 1.03 10.87 -3.60
C GLN A 20 -0.14 11.10 -4.57
N ALA A 21 0.04 10.83 -5.86
CA ALA A 21 -1.01 10.90 -6.87
C ALA A 21 -2.11 9.85 -6.61
N ALA A 22 -1.75 8.62 -6.28
CA ALA A 22 -2.71 7.59 -5.89
C ALA A 22 -3.52 8.01 -4.65
N GLY A 23 -2.88 8.56 -3.62
CA GLY A 23 -3.57 9.11 -2.45
C GLY A 23 -4.53 10.25 -2.81
N LEU A 24 -4.18 11.10 -3.79
CA LEU A 24 -5.05 12.18 -4.26
C LEU A 24 -6.30 11.61 -4.97
N ILE A 25 -6.17 10.55 -5.74
CA ILE A 25 -7.31 9.85 -6.37
C ILE A 25 -8.29 9.39 -5.29
N PHE A 26 -7.81 8.83 -4.18
CA PHE A 26 -8.67 8.43 -3.07
C PHE A 26 -9.42 9.61 -2.44
N TYR A 27 -8.81 10.80 -2.34
CA TYR A 27 -9.51 12.00 -1.88
C TYR A 27 -10.58 12.47 -2.87
N VAL A 28 -10.33 12.38 -4.17
CA VAL A 28 -11.34 12.71 -5.19
C VAL A 28 -12.53 11.75 -5.08
N LEU A 29 -12.27 10.44 -4.93
CA LEU A 29 -13.32 9.45 -4.70
C LEU A 29 -14.09 9.68 -3.41
N SER A 30 -13.40 10.10 -2.34
CA SER A 30 -14.03 10.49 -1.08
C SER A 30 -14.96 11.70 -1.27
N ALA A 31 -14.53 12.73 -2.01
CA ALA A 31 -15.35 13.90 -2.30
C ALA A 31 -16.61 13.53 -3.11
N GLN A 32 -16.50 12.65 -4.09
CA GLN A 32 -17.66 12.13 -4.83
C GLN A 32 -18.63 11.37 -3.92
N GLY A 33 -18.14 10.56 -2.99
CA GLY A 33 -18.97 9.88 -2.00
C GLY A 33 -19.72 10.85 -1.08
N LEU A 34 -19.08 11.94 -0.67
CA LEU A 34 -19.72 12.99 0.13
C LEU A 34 -20.81 13.73 -0.67
N ILE A 35 -20.56 14.03 -1.94
CA ILE A 35 -21.57 14.65 -2.81
C ILE A 35 -22.78 13.72 -2.96
N ALA A 36 -22.56 12.43 -3.22
CA ALA A 36 -23.63 11.45 -3.33
C ALA A 36 -24.42 11.31 -2.02
N ALA A 37 -23.74 11.31 -0.87
CA ALA A 37 -24.37 11.31 0.44
C ALA A 37 -25.22 12.57 0.67
N GLY A 38 -24.72 13.75 0.30
CA GLY A 38 -25.43 15.02 0.40
C GLY A 38 -26.70 15.06 -0.46
N VAL A 39 -26.60 14.62 -1.71
CA VAL A 39 -27.75 14.54 -2.63
C VAL A 39 -28.79 13.55 -2.11
N GLY A 40 -28.36 12.37 -1.66
CA GLY A 40 -29.27 11.37 -1.08
C GLY A 40 -29.97 11.87 0.19
N ALA A 41 -29.24 12.57 1.08
CA ALA A 41 -29.83 13.18 2.26
C ALA A 41 -30.87 14.28 1.88
N TYR A 42 -30.55 15.10 0.89
CA TYR A 42 -31.47 16.13 0.40
C TYR A 42 -32.78 15.53 -0.13
N VAL A 43 -32.69 14.44 -0.94
CA VAL A 43 -33.89 13.74 -1.44
C VAL A 43 -34.70 13.14 -0.28
N TYR A 44 -34.05 12.57 0.73
CA TYR A 44 -34.73 12.07 1.92
C TYR A 44 -35.54 13.16 2.66
N PHE A 45 -34.96 14.36 2.87
CA PHE A 45 -35.64 15.46 3.52
C PHE A 45 -36.81 16.03 2.73
N GLN A 46 -36.90 15.76 1.43
CA GLN A 46 -38.04 16.15 0.59
C GLN A 46 -39.23 15.17 0.65
N GLY A 47 -39.27 14.28 1.60
CA GLY A 47 -40.38 13.32 1.79
C GLY A 47 -40.05 11.90 1.37
N GLY A 48 -38.75 11.54 1.35
CA GLY A 48 -38.29 10.18 1.09
C GLY A 48 -38.66 9.19 2.20
N HIS A 49 -38.61 7.90 1.87
CA HIS A 49 -38.83 6.81 2.81
C HIS A 49 -37.56 6.47 3.59
N ALA A 50 -37.68 5.77 4.72
CA ALA A 50 -36.52 5.35 5.52
C ALA A 50 -35.50 4.50 4.74
N SER A 51 -35.97 3.76 3.71
CA SER A 51 -35.12 3.05 2.76
C SER A 51 -34.15 3.94 2.00
N ASP A 52 -34.52 5.22 1.78
CA ASP A 52 -33.74 6.16 0.99
C ASP A 52 -32.51 6.68 1.76
N LEU A 53 -32.46 6.44 3.08
CA LEU A 53 -31.28 6.72 3.92
C LEU A 53 -30.12 5.75 3.70
N VAL A 54 -30.37 4.56 3.15
CA VAL A 54 -29.32 3.55 2.92
C VAL A 54 -28.28 4.08 1.95
N LEU A 55 -28.70 4.74 0.88
CA LEU A 55 -27.79 5.26 -0.15
C LEU A 55 -26.86 6.38 0.39
N PRO A 56 -27.36 7.43 1.05
CA PRO A 56 -26.49 8.47 1.63
C PRO A 56 -25.59 7.93 2.76
N ALA A 57 -26.10 7.03 3.60
CA ALA A 57 -25.30 6.41 4.65
C ALA A 57 -24.13 5.59 4.09
N THR A 58 -24.40 4.79 3.05
CA THR A 58 -23.35 4.02 2.35
C THR A 58 -22.35 4.94 1.65
N GLY A 59 -22.82 5.98 0.99
CA GLY A 59 -21.96 7.00 0.35
C GLY A 59 -21.04 7.70 1.35
N ALA A 60 -21.56 8.09 2.52
CA ALA A 60 -20.78 8.70 3.58
C ALA A 60 -19.73 7.72 4.17
N ALA A 61 -20.12 6.48 4.42
CA ALA A 61 -19.22 5.46 4.93
C ALA A 61 -18.05 5.19 3.96
N LEU A 62 -18.36 5.06 2.66
CA LEU A 62 -17.34 4.89 1.62
C LEU A 62 -16.43 6.12 1.49
N ALA A 63 -16.99 7.33 1.60
CA ALA A 63 -16.21 8.56 1.55
C ALA A 63 -15.18 8.60 2.69
N VAL A 64 -15.58 8.27 3.92
CA VAL A 64 -14.68 8.19 5.07
C VAL A 64 -13.62 7.11 4.84
N ALA A 65 -14.00 5.92 4.39
CA ALA A 65 -13.06 4.83 4.12
C ALA A 65 -12.00 5.25 3.08
N TYR A 66 -12.40 5.87 1.97
CA TYR A 66 -11.48 6.38 0.95
C TYR A 66 -10.56 7.48 1.49
N ALA A 67 -11.07 8.42 2.30
CA ALA A 67 -10.26 9.46 2.91
C ALA A 67 -9.19 8.87 3.83
N VAL A 68 -9.56 7.91 4.67
CA VAL A 68 -8.66 7.22 5.60
C VAL A 68 -7.57 6.46 4.84
N VAL A 69 -7.95 5.66 3.84
CA VAL A 69 -6.98 4.93 3.02
C VAL A 69 -6.04 5.88 2.28
N GLY A 70 -6.56 6.94 1.68
CA GLY A 70 -5.77 7.97 0.99
C GLY A 70 -4.76 8.66 1.92
N TYR A 71 -5.16 8.99 3.14
CA TYR A 71 -4.31 9.60 4.15
C TYR A 71 -3.14 8.68 4.55
N PHE A 72 -3.44 7.44 4.92
CA PHE A 72 -2.42 6.49 5.35
C PHE A 72 -1.54 5.99 4.19
N LEU A 73 -2.07 5.90 2.97
CA LEU A 73 -1.29 5.59 1.78
C LEU A 73 -0.20 6.63 1.55
N ARG A 74 -0.51 7.93 1.74
CA ARG A 74 0.48 9.02 1.66
C ARG A 74 1.54 8.97 2.76
N ARG A 75 1.24 8.29 3.88
CA ARG A 75 2.20 8.01 4.97
C ARG A 75 2.97 6.70 4.78
N TYR A 76 2.79 6.01 3.65
CA TYR A 76 3.45 4.74 3.32
C TYR A 76 3.17 3.60 4.32
N TRP A 77 1.97 3.61 4.93
CA TRP A 77 1.59 2.54 5.85
C TRP A 77 1.21 1.27 5.09
N ILE A 78 1.76 0.13 5.54
CA ILE A 78 1.64 -1.16 4.83
C ILE A 78 0.18 -1.65 4.73
N TRP A 79 -0.63 -1.43 5.77
CA TRP A 79 -2.03 -1.84 5.75
C TRP A 79 -2.85 -1.01 4.74
N ALA A 80 -2.57 0.28 4.61
CA ALA A 80 -3.23 1.14 3.63
C ALA A 80 -2.95 0.68 2.20
N ARG A 81 -1.76 0.15 1.93
CA ARG A 81 -1.42 -0.50 0.67
C ARG A 81 -2.35 -1.67 0.37
N ASN A 82 -2.55 -2.57 1.33
CA ASN A 82 -3.39 -3.76 1.16
C ASN A 82 -4.86 -3.36 0.95
N PHE A 83 -5.36 -2.40 1.73
CA PHE A 83 -6.71 -1.85 1.54
C PHE A 83 -6.86 -1.17 0.17
N ALA A 84 -5.87 -0.42 -0.29
CA ALA A 84 -5.90 0.20 -1.61
C ALA A 84 -5.99 -0.84 -2.73
N PHE A 85 -5.33 -2.01 -2.62
CA PHE A 85 -5.50 -3.12 -3.55
C PHE A 85 -6.94 -3.69 -3.53
N VAL A 86 -7.51 -3.90 -2.35
CA VAL A 86 -8.89 -4.40 -2.20
C VAL A 86 -9.89 -3.41 -2.82
N PHE A 87 -9.78 -2.12 -2.49
CA PHE A 87 -10.65 -1.10 -3.08
C PHE A 87 -10.47 -0.95 -4.58
N SER A 88 -9.24 -1.09 -5.09
CA SER A 88 -8.98 -1.09 -6.53
C SER A 88 -9.60 -2.29 -7.23
N ALA A 89 -9.54 -3.48 -6.62
CA ALA A 89 -10.16 -4.68 -7.14
C ALA A 89 -11.69 -4.55 -7.19
N ILE A 90 -12.31 -4.01 -6.13
CA ILE A 90 -13.75 -3.71 -6.10
C ILE A 90 -14.08 -2.67 -7.18
N GLY A 91 -13.26 -1.63 -7.34
CA GLY A 91 -13.42 -0.59 -8.35
C GLY A 91 -13.47 -1.12 -9.78
N VAL A 92 -12.77 -2.22 -10.08
CA VAL A 92 -12.78 -2.85 -11.40
C VAL A 92 -14.19 -3.29 -11.82
N PHE A 93 -15.05 -3.65 -10.87
CA PHE A 93 -16.45 -4.02 -11.17
C PHE A 93 -17.31 -2.82 -11.54
N PHE A 94 -16.88 -1.59 -11.26
CA PHE A 94 -17.59 -0.36 -11.65
C PHE A 94 -17.06 0.15 -13.01
N PHE A 95 -17.18 -0.70 -14.04
CA PHE A 95 -16.80 -0.40 -15.43
C PHE A 95 -17.56 0.84 -15.95
N PRO A 96 -16.93 1.74 -16.79
CA PRO A 96 -15.52 1.70 -17.23
C PRO A 96 -14.55 2.51 -16.36
N ILE A 97 -15.04 3.48 -15.59
CA ILE A 97 -14.20 4.44 -14.86
C ILE A 97 -13.44 3.77 -13.71
N GLY A 98 -14.11 2.89 -12.98
CA GLY A 98 -13.51 2.16 -11.86
C GLY A 98 -12.35 1.27 -12.30
N THR A 99 -12.45 0.64 -13.46
CA THR A 99 -11.38 -0.20 -14.03
C THR A 99 -10.12 0.62 -14.31
N VAL A 100 -10.25 1.80 -14.93
CA VAL A 100 -9.12 2.66 -15.25
C VAL A 100 -8.46 3.17 -13.97
N LEU A 101 -9.23 3.72 -13.04
CA LEU A 101 -8.71 4.24 -11.78
C LEU A 101 -8.08 3.14 -10.92
N GLY A 102 -8.75 1.98 -10.80
CA GLY A 102 -8.23 0.83 -10.08
C GLY A 102 -6.89 0.35 -10.64
N SER A 103 -6.78 0.22 -11.96
CA SER A 103 -5.53 -0.18 -12.63
C SER A 103 -4.41 0.83 -12.39
N VAL A 104 -4.68 2.12 -12.47
CA VAL A 104 -3.70 3.18 -12.20
C VAL A 104 -3.20 3.10 -10.75
N ILE A 105 -4.10 2.92 -9.78
CA ILE A 105 -3.74 2.79 -8.36
C ILE A 105 -2.84 1.57 -8.15
N VAL A 106 -3.21 0.41 -8.69
CA VAL A 106 -2.42 -0.83 -8.60
C VAL A 106 -1.02 -0.64 -9.16
N LEU A 107 -0.89 -0.04 -10.35
CA LEU A 107 0.41 0.23 -10.98
C LEU A 107 1.27 1.20 -10.15
N CYS A 108 0.66 2.25 -9.57
CA CYS A 108 1.36 3.19 -8.70
C CYS A 108 1.91 2.50 -7.44
N ILE A 109 1.10 1.64 -6.82
CA ILE A 109 1.47 0.91 -5.59
C ILE A 109 2.55 -0.14 -5.90
N ASP A 110 2.41 -0.89 -7.00
CA ASP A 110 3.40 -1.90 -7.39
C ASP A 110 4.77 -1.25 -7.66
N ARG A 111 4.79 -0.12 -8.37
CA ARG A 111 6.01 0.61 -8.62
C ARG A 111 6.64 1.16 -7.34
N ALA A 112 5.83 1.65 -6.41
CA ALA A 112 6.28 2.11 -5.09
C ALA A 112 6.84 0.97 -4.22
N ASN A 113 6.22 -0.21 -4.31
CA ASN A 113 6.68 -1.40 -3.61
C ASN A 113 8.05 -1.87 -4.13
N ARG A 114 8.24 -1.89 -5.46
CA ARG A 114 9.54 -2.20 -6.08
C ARG A 114 10.62 -1.17 -5.73
N ALA A 115 10.26 0.08 -5.55
CA ALA A 115 11.18 1.13 -5.10
C ALA A 115 11.50 1.08 -3.59
N GLY A 116 10.93 0.13 -2.82
CA GLY A 116 11.16 -0.06 -1.40
C GLY A 116 10.58 1.04 -0.51
N LEU A 117 9.53 1.75 -0.96
CA LEU A 117 8.90 2.81 -0.18
C LEU A 117 8.03 2.30 0.98
N PHE A 118 7.53 1.07 0.87
CA PHE A 118 6.79 0.44 1.96
C PHE A 118 7.73 -0.46 2.76
N PRO A 119 7.74 -0.36 4.10
CA PRO A 119 8.57 -1.24 4.91
C PRO A 119 8.15 -2.70 4.70
N PRO A 120 9.10 -3.64 4.65
CA PRO A 120 8.77 -5.05 4.55
C PRO A 120 7.95 -5.50 5.77
N PRO A 121 7.07 -6.50 5.62
CA PRO A 121 6.31 -7.06 6.72
C PRO A 121 7.25 -7.56 7.82
N ALA A 122 6.82 -7.46 9.09
CA ALA A 122 7.65 -7.83 10.25
C ALA A 122 8.20 -9.26 10.18
N HIS A 123 7.43 -10.22 9.64
CA HIS A 123 7.89 -11.60 9.46
C HIS A 123 9.05 -11.73 8.45
N VAL A 124 9.09 -10.88 7.41
CA VAL A 124 10.19 -10.87 6.43
C VAL A 124 11.45 -10.28 7.07
N LEU A 125 11.31 -9.25 7.92
CA LEU A 125 12.44 -8.70 8.67
C LEU A 125 12.98 -9.71 9.66
N ALA A 126 12.11 -10.45 10.38
CA ALA A 126 12.53 -11.50 11.30
C ALA A 126 13.28 -12.64 10.57
N GLN A 127 12.77 -13.09 9.43
CA GLN A 127 13.46 -14.09 8.61
C GLN A 127 14.83 -13.62 8.08
N ALA A 128 14.91 -12.35 7.66
CA ALA A 128 16.17 -11.77 7.20
C ALA A 128 17.19 -11.66 8.35
N GLU A 129 16.75 -11.33 9.56
CA GLU A 129 17.59 -11.28 10.75
C GLU A 129 18.07 -12.68 11.17
N GLU A 130 17.20 -13.69 11.12
CA GLU A 130 17.58 -15.07 11.38
C GLU A 130 18.60 -15.60 10.36
N ALA A 131 18.38 -15.29 9.08
CA ALA A 131 19.32 -15.66 8.01
C ALA A 131 20.69 -14.99 8.21
N ALA A 132 20.72 -13.70 8.57
CA ALA A 132 21.96 -13.00 8.85
C ALA A 132 22.72 -13.60 10.06
N LYS A 133 22.00 -13.94 11.14
CA LYS A 133 22.59 -14.63 12.31
C LYS A 133 23.12 -16.02 11.97
N ALA A 134 22.44 -16.75 11.07
CA ALA A 134 22.91 -18.06 10.61
C ALA A 134 24.20 -17.96 9.77
N GLU A 135 24.28 -16.96 8.89
CA GLU A 135 25.51 -16.67 8.12
C GLU A 135 26.68 -16.27 9.04
N GLU A 136 26.43 -15.42 10.04
CA GLU A 136 27.44 -15.03 11.02
C GLU A 136 27.98 -16.24 11.78
N ARG A 137 27.10 -17.12 12.28
CA ARG A 137 27.50 -18.37 12.94
C ARG A 137 28.31 -19.29 12.02
N ALA A 138 27.88 -19.42 10.77
CA ALA A 138 28.62 -20.23 9.78
C ALA A 138 30.01 -19.65 9.45
N SER A 139 30.15 -18.34 9.45
CA SER A 139 31.45 -17.68 9.24
C SER A 139 32.39 -17.86 10.42
N VAL A 140 31.88 -17.81 11.66
CA VAL A 140 32.68 -18.07 12.87
C VAL A 140 33.19 -19.51 12.90
N LEU A 141 32.33 -20.49 12.58
CA LEU A 141 32.72 -21.90 12.52
C LEU A 141 33.76 -22.19 11.43
N ARG A 142 33.77 -21.40 10.35
CA ARG A 142 34.82 -21.54 9.30
C ARG A 142 36.16 -20.93 9.69
N LEU A 143 36.17 -20.01 10.66
CA LEU A 143 37.37 -19.33 11.13
C LEU A 143 38.03 -20.04 12.31
N GLU A 144 37.40 -21.07 12.93
CA GLU A 144 38.05 -21.91 13.91
C GLU A 144 39.07 -22.81 13.18
N PRO A 145 40.36 -22.54 13.34
CA PRO A 145 41.40 -23.42 12.75
C PRO A 145 41.30 -24.79 13.43
N ASP A 146 41.38 -25.83 12.62
CA ASP A 146 41.36 -27.22 13.05
C ASP A 146 42.63 -27.55 13.86
N PHE A 147 42.63 -27.13 15.12
CA PHE A 147 43.70 -27.42 16.06
C PHE A 147 43.85 -28.94 16.39
N SER A 148 42.91 -29.75 15.91
CA SER A 148 42.94 -31.19 16.15
C SER A 148 43.97 -31.97 15.31
N ALA A 149 44.55 -31.37 14.27
CA ALA A 149 45.52 -32.05 13.41
C ALA A 149 46.98 -31.98 13.92
N GLU A 150 47.29 -31.08 14.88
CA GLU A 150 48.69 -30.83 15.30
C GLU A 150 49.12 -31.63 16.56
N SER A 151 48.19 -32.33 17.22
CA SER A 151 48.49 -33.12 18.42
C SER A 151 48.76 -34.60 18.20
N ALA A 152 48.86 -35.08 16.94
CA ALA A 152 49.10 -36.48 16.56
C ALA A 152 50.44 -36.72 15.84
N GLY A 153 51.48 -35.92 16.15
CA GLY A 153 52.84 -36.08 15.64
C GLY A 153 53.85 -36.50 16.73
#